data_fff92480897c5d52ce600f5ca43055fc
#
_entry.id   fff92480897c5d52ce600f5ca43055fc
#
_cell.length_a   1.000
_cell.length_b   1.000
_cell.length_c   1.000
_cell.angle_alpha   90.00
_cell.angle_beta   90.00
_cell.angle_gamma   90.00
#
_symmetry.space_group_name_H-M   'P 1'
#
loop_
_entity.id
_entity.type
_entity.pdbx_description
1 polymer ?
#
loop_
_entity_poly.entity_id
_entity_poly.type
_entity_poly.pdbx_seq_one_letter_code
_entity_poly.pdbx_strand_id
1 'polypeptide(L)'
;EWIRNGNQTILPQFMDKSPQKLFSRSLRRCLICPSSALIHSEVFSEIGLFDESFPVCEDYDFWLRMLLLTEPVLVHEKLVIKHGGHPDQLSTSTWGMDRFRVQSMEKLLKDPNLPEKMQTEVWKTLAEKCKILENGFAKRKKAAEAQKYGHKKESYLSLLNQVKETVR
;
A
#
# COMPACT_ATOMS: atom_id res chain seq x y z
N GLU A 1 19.90 -6.15 2.31
CA GLU A 1 19.70 -7.52 2.86
C GLU A 1 18.65 -7.52 3.97
N TRP A 2 17.95 -8.63 4.11
CA TRP A 2 16.99 -8.81 5.18
C TRP A 2 17.41 -9.99 6.06
N ILE A 3 17.69 -9.69 7.33
CA ILE A 3 18.05 -10.68 8.35
C ILE A 3 16.87 -10.84 9.31
N ARG A 4 16.42 -12.07 9.50
CA ARG A 4 15.36 -12.41 10.45
C ARG A 4 15.85 -13.50 11.39
N ASN A 5 15.78 -13.25 12.69
CA ASN A 5 16.28 -14.18 13.74
C ASN A 5 17.72 -14.64 13.48
N GLY A 6 18.60 -13.73 13.06
CA GLY A 6 20.01 -14.01 12.76
C GLY A 6 20.29 -14.71 11.43
N ASN A 7 19.25 -15.07 10.66
CA ASN A 7 19.40 -15.73 9.37
C ASN A 7 19.05 -14.80 8.21
N GLN A 8 19.87 -14.83 7.16
CA GLN A 8 19.57 -14.11 5.92
C GLN A 8 18.30 -14.68 5.28
N THR A 9 17.38 -13.80 4.93
CA THR A 9 16.11 -14.18 4.29
C THR A 9 16.13 -13.80 2.82
N ILE A 10 15.84 -14.75 1.95
CA ILE A 10 15.65 -14.50 0.53
C ILE A 10 14.30 -13.79 0.36
N LEU A 11 14.31 -12.62 -0.28
CA LEU A 11 13.08 -11.88 -0.56
C LEU A 11 12.25 -12.64 -1.61
N PRO A 12 10.97 -12.89 -1.36
CA PRO A 12 10.09 -13.50 -2.34
C PRO A 12 9.97 -12.64 -3.62
N GLN A 13 9.76 -13.30 -4.76
CA GLN A 13 9.65 -12.62 -6.07
C GLN A 13 8.58 -11.50 -6.11
N PHE A 14 7.53 -11.60 -5.29
CA PHE A 14 6.51 -10.53 -5.21
C PHE A 14 7.03 -9.22 -4.59
N MET A 15 8.21 -9.23 -3.98
CA MET A 15 8.89 -8.03 -3.45
C MET A 15 9.88 -7.42 -4.45
N ASP A 16 9.80 -7.82 -5.71
CA ASP A 16 10.54 -7.17 -6.80
C ASP A 16 10.19 -5.67 -6.83
N LYS A 17 11.24 -4.85 -6.74
CA LYS A 17 11.19 -3.38 -6.68
C LYS A 17 11.52 -2.72 -8.01
N SER A 18 11.48 -3.48 -9.12
CA SER A 18 11.72 -2.90 -10.44
C SER A 18 10.74 -1.75 -10.72
N PRO A 19 11.21 -0.61 -11.24
CA PRO A 19 10.42 0.61 -11.37
C PRO A 19 9.12 0.43 -12.16
N GLN A 20 9.14 -0.32 -13.26
CA GLN A 20 8.05 -0.43 -14.24
C GLN A 20 6.68 -0.87 -13.68
N LYS A 21 6.66 -1.54 -12.54
CA LYS A 21 5.41 -2.00 -11.89
C LYS A 21 5.38 -1.67 -10.41
N LEU A 22 6.22 -0.75 -9.98
CA LEU A 22 6.39 -0.48 -8.55
C LEU A 22 5.11 0.09 -7.94
N PHE A 23 4.41 1.00 -8.63
CA PHE A 23 3.11 1.51 -8.18
C PHE A 23 2.09 0.39 -7.95
N SER A 24 1.82 -0.43 -8.97
CA SER A 24 0.83 -1.52 -8.90
C SER A 24 1.16 -2.54 -7.81
N ARG A 25 2.43 -2.83 -7.61
CA ARG A 25 2.88 -3.73 -6.53
C ARG A 25 2.79 -3.07 -5.16
N SER A 26 3.09 -1.78 -5.07
CA SER A 26 3.01 -1.01 -3.83
C SER A 26 1.58 -0.86 -3.32
N LEU A 27 0.57 -0.85 -4.18
CA LEU A 27 -0.84 -0.90 -3.78
C LEU A 27 -1.15 -2.12 -2.88
N ARG A 28 -0.53 -3.25 -3.12
CA ARG A 28 -0.78 -4.48 -2.35
C ARG A 28 -0.05 -4.51 -1.01
N ARG A 29 1.16 -3.94 -0.95
CA ARG A 29 1.97 -3.84 0.28
C ARG A 29 3.07 -2.80 0.16
N CYS A 30 3.54 -2.26 1.27
CA CYS A 30 4.67 -1.36 1.29
C CYS A 30 5.94 -2.10 0.85
N LEU A 31 6.54 -1.66 -0.28
CA LEU A 31 7.76 -2.24 -0.84
C LEU A 31 8.99 -1.38 -0.55
N ILE A 32 8.80 -0.10 -0.32
CA ILE A 32 9.88 0.85 -0.06
C ILE A 32 10.00 1.01 1.46
N CYS A 33 11.20 0.78 1.98
CA CYS A 33 11.49 0.99 3.38
C CYS A 33 12.08 2.40 3.56
N PRO A 34 11.55 3.26 4.43
CA PRO A 34 12.08 4.62 4.64
C PRO A 34 13.58 4.63 4.96
N SER A 35 14.05 3.66 5.75
CA SER A 35 15.47 3.54 6.11
C SER A 35 16.41 3.20 4.93
N SER A 36 15.86 2.86 3.77
CA SER A 36 16.63 2.53 2.55
C SER A 36 16.28 3.45 1.38
N ALA A 37 15.69 4.59 1.64
CA ALA A 37 15.31 5.55 0.62
C ALA A 37 16.06 6.88 0.82
N LEU A 38 16.54 7.43 -0.29
CA LEU A 38 17.05 8.80 -0.37
C LEU A 38 16.05 9.59 -1.21
N ILE A 39 15.54 10.70 -0.67
CA ILE A 39 14.48 11.48 -1.29
C ILE A 39 14.98 12.90 -1.48
N HIS A 40 14.82 13.44 -2.70
CA HIS A 40 15.11 14.84 -2.95
C HIS A 40 14.10 15.73 -2.22
N SER A 41 14.55 16.86 -1.67
CA SER A 41 13.68 17.75 -0.88
C SER A 41 12.48 18.30 -1.64
N GLU A 42 12.62 18.51 -2.94
CA GLU A 42 11.53 18.97 -3.81
C GLU A 42 10.32 18.03 -3.82
N VAL A 43 10.53 16.71 -3.66
CA VAL A 43 9.43 15.75 -3.56
C VAL A 43 8.51 16.10 -2.39
N PHE A 44 9.08 16.47 -1.23
CA PHE A 44 8.28 16.88 -0.08
C PHE A 44 7.53 18.21 -0.31
N SER A 45 8.09 19.09 -1.14
CA SER A 45 7.43 20.35 -1.50
C SER A 45 6.23 20.14 -2.41
N GLU A 46 6.27 19.10 -3.27
CA GLU A 46 5.22 18.81 -4.24
C GLU A 46 4.10 17.95 -3.67
N ILE A 47 4.43 16.89 -2.93
CA ILE A 47 3.42 15.94 -2.43
C ILE A 47 3.13 16.08 -0.94
N GLY A 48 3.84 16.96 -0.22
CA GLY A 48 3.75 17.12 1.22
C GLY A 48 4.53 16.07 2.01
N LEU A 49 4.48 16.20 3.31
CA LEU A 49 5.16 15.31 4.27
C LEU A 49 4.39 14.00 4.49
N PHE A 50 4.89 13.19 5.42
CA PHE A 50 4.14 12.06 5.95
C PHE A 50 2.85 12.54 6.64
N ASP A 51 1.75 11.83 6.41
CA ASP A 51 0.46 12.17 7.01
C ASP A 51 0.39 11.63 8.45
N GLU A 52 0.51 12.52 9.43
CA GLU A 52 0.53 12.19 10.85
C GLU A 52 -0.81 11.63 11.37
N SER A 53 -1.88 11.68 10.59
CA SER A 53 -3.15 11.03 10.94
C SER A 53 -3.09 9.50 10.82
N PHE A 54 -2.04 8.96 10.19
CA PHE A 54 -1.79 7.53 10.09
C PHE A 54 -0.91 7.06 11.25
N PRO A 55 -1.44 6.31 12.22
CA PRO A 55 -0.62 5.73 13.30
C PRO A 55 0.31 4.62 12.82
N VAL A 56 0.02 4.04 11.64
CA VAL A 56 0.82 3.07 10.90
C VAL A 56 0.50 3.20 9.42
N CYS A 57 1.40 2.76 8.54
CA CYS A 57 1.27 2.89 7.08
C CYS A 57 1.37 4.34 6.56
N GLU A 58 1.93 5.26 7.35
CA GLU A 58 2.30 6.62 6.92
C GLU A 58 3.29 6.57 5.76
N ASP A 59 4.22 5.62 5.79
CA ASP A 59 5.18 5.35 4.73
C ASP A 59 4.48 4.84 3.45
N TYR A 60 3.54 3.95 3.59
CA TYR A 60 2.74 3.44 2.48
C TYR A 60 1.96 4.57 1.78
N ASP A 61 1.31 5.46 2.53
CA ASP A 61 0.60 6.63 2.00
C ASP A 61 1.55 7.54 1.22
N PHE A 62 2.69 7.85 1.82
CA PHE A 62 3.70 8.70 1.19
C PHE A 62 4.23 8.10 -0.12
N TRP A 63 4.57 6.81 -0.12
CA TRP A 63 5.09 6.17 -1.32
C TRP A 63 4.08 6.11 -2.46
N LEU A 64 2.79 5.90 -2.18
CA LEU A 64 1.78 5.91 -3.23
C LEU A 64 1.67 7.29 -3.88
N ARG A 65 1.68 8.38 -3.11
CA ARG A 65 1.68 9.75 -3.64
C ARG A 65 2.95 10.05 -4.43
N MET A 66 4.10 9.66 -3.92
CA MET A 66 5.38 9.86 -4.62
C MET A 66 5.42 9.12 -5.97
N LEU A 67 4.91 7.89 -6.02
CA LEU A 67 4.91 7.07 -7.24
C LEU A 67 3.92 7.57 -8.32
N LEU A 68 3.04 8.50 -8.00
CA LEU A 68 2.28 9.26 -9.02
C LEU A 68 3.11 10.37 -9.65
N LEU A 69 4.02 10.96 -8.88
CA LEU A 69 4.85 12.07 -9.31
C LEU A 69 6.07 11.61 -10.10
N THR A 70 6.76 10.56 -9.62
CA THR A 70 8.06 10.16 -10.17
C THR A 70 8.32 8.66 -10.02
N GLU A 71 9.14 8.14 -10.92
CA GLU A 71 9.69 6.80 -10.80
C GLU A 71 11.01 6.83 -10.01
N PRO A 72 11.12 6.06 -8.91
CA PRO A 72 12.36 5.99 -8.16
C PRO A 72 13.43 5.17 -8.91
N VAL A 73 14.68 5.52 -8.70
CA VAL A 73 15.82 4.74 -9.17
C VAL A 73 16.13 3.64 -8.17
N LEU A 74 16.29 2.42 -8.64
CA LEU A 74 16.74 1.31 -7.81
C LEU A 74 18.26 1.22 -7.82
N VAL A 75 18.87 1.36 -6.64
CA VAL A 75 20.29 1.03 -6.43
C VAL A 75 20.39 -0.48 -6.19
N HIS A 76 21.11 -1.18 -7.04
CA HIS A 76 21.21 -2.64 -7.01
C HIS A 76 22.15 -3.18 -5.93
N GLU A 77 23.07 -2.34 -5.43
CA GLU A 77 23.97 -2.68 -4.35
C GLU A 77 23.21 -2.82 -3.03
N LYS A 78 23.64 -3.80 -2.24
CA LYS A 78 23.07 -4.06 -0.91
C LYS A 78 23.69 -3.15 0.13
N LEU A 79 23.19 -1.91 0.22
CA LEU A 79 23.74 -0.86 1.09
C LEU A 79 23.12 -0.83 2.49
N VAL A 80 22.01 -1.54 2.71
CA VAL A 80 21.29 -1.54 3.98
C VAL A 80 21.02 -2.97 4.44
N ILE A 81 21.27 -3.23 5.73
CA ILE A 81 20.89 -4.47 6.41
C ILE A 81 19.66 -4.20 7.24
N LYS A 82 18.56 -4.86 6.92
CA LYS A 82 17.31 -4.75 7.69
C LYS A 82 17.18 -5.93 8.64
N HIS A 83 17.21 -5.65 9.93
CA HIS A 83 16.91 -6.62 10.98
C HIS A 83 15.40 -6.66 11.23
N GLY A 84 14.80 -7.84 11.19
CA GLY A 84 13.38 -8.05 11.46
C GLY A 84 13.16 -9.01 12.64
N GLY A 85 11.95 -9.00 13.19
CA GLY A 85 11.58 -9.89 14.29
C GLY A 85 11.70 -9.27 15.69
N HIS A 86 11.86 -7.94 15.78
CA HIS A 86 11.86 -7.24 17.07
C HIS A 86 10.44 -7.17 17.65
N PRO A 87 10.27 -7.32 18.99
CA PRO A 87 8.96 -7.28 19.62
C PRO A 87 8.25 -5.91 19.53
N ASP A 88 9.00 -4.84 19.36
CA ASP A 88 8.56 -3.45 19.19
C ASP A 88 8.24 -3.07 17.73
N GLN A 89 8.25 -4.01 16.80
CA GLN A 89 7.95 -3.78 15.40
C GLN A 89 6.49 -3.33 15.22
N LEU A 90 6.26 -2.11 14.70
CA LEU A 90 4.92 -1.53 14.45
C LEU A 90 4.01 -2.47 13.64
N SER A 91 4.59 -3.22 12.69
CA SER A 91 3.85 -4.19 11.87
C SER A 91 3.32 -5.40 12.64
N THR A 92 3.84 -5.68 13.84
CA THR A 92 3.39 -6.75 14.72
C THR A 92 2.43 -6.28 15.80
N SER A 93 2.56 -5.01 16.23
CA SER A 93 1.75 -4.41 17.30
C SER A 93 0.35 -4.01 16.85
N THR A 94 0.15 -3.73 15.56
CA THR A 94 -1.11 -3.21 15.03
C THR A 94 -1.85 -4.24 14.19
N TRP A 95 -3.01 -4.70 14.70
CA TRP A 95 -3.86 -5.59 13.94
C TRP A 95 -4.59 -4.86 12.80
N GLY A 96 -4.69 -5.54 11.66
CA GLY A 96 -5.52 -5.08 10.54
C GLY A 96 -4.95 -3.85 9.83
N MET A 97 -3.65 -3.82 9.57
CA MET A 97 -2.98 -2.75 8.82
C MET A 97 -3.65 -2.43 7.48
N ASP A 98 -4.35 -3.39 6.87
CA ASP A 98 -5.10 -3.15 5.64
C ASP A 98 -6.20 -2.10 5.79
N ARG A 99 -6.67 -1.79 7.01
CA ARG A 99 -7.59 -0.66 7.26
C ARG A 99 -6.96 0.67 6.84
N PHE A 100 -5.71 0.87 7.22
CA PHE A 100 -4.95 2.08 6.90
C PHE A 100 -4.53 2.11 5.43
N ARG A 101 -4.21 0.96 4.83
CA ARG A 101 -3.95 0.88 3.39
C ARG A 101 -5.20 1.21 2.56
N VAL A 102 -6.37 0.75 3.00
CA VAL A 102 -7.65 1.14 2.38
C VAL A 102 -7.86 2.64 2.50
N GLN A 103 -7.65 3.22 3.69
CA GLN A 103 -7.77 4.67 3.91
C GLN A 103 -6.81 5.48 3.02
N SER A 104 -5.56 5.06 2.90
CA SER A 104 -4.58 5.71 2.03
C SER A 104 -4.98 5.63 0.55
N MET A 105 -5.44 4.48 0.07
CA MET A 105 -5.90 4.34 -1.31
C MET A 105 -7.19 5.14 -1.58
N GLU A 106 -8.10 5.24 -0.61
CA GLU A 106 -9.28 6.11 -0.71
C GLU A 106 -8.92 7.61 -0.76
N LYS A 107 -7.85 8.00 -0.06
CA LYS A 107 -7.27 9.34 -0.16
C LYS A 107 -6.66 9.56 -1.54
N LEU A 108 -5.91 8.58 -2.05
CA LEU A 108 -5.29 8.63 -3.37
C LEU A 108 -6.32 8.77 -4.51
N LEU A 109 -7.49 8.15 -4.41
CA LEU A 109 -8.58 8.30 -5.38
C LEU A 109 -9.11 9.74 -5.51
N LYS A 110 -8.79 10.61 -4.55
CA LYS A 110 -9.17 12.04 -4.58
C LYS A 110 -8.12 12.91 -5.24
N ASP A 111 -6.96 12.34 -5.56
CA ASP A 111 -5.88 13.06 -6.22
C ASP A 111 -6.26 13.29 -7.70
N PRO A 112 -6.34 14.55 -8.17
CA PRO A 112 -6.68 14.86 -9.56
C PRO A 112 -5.62 14.38 -10.56
N ASN A 113 -4.42 14.12 -10.10
CA ASN A 113 -3.32 13.63 -10.94
C ASN A 113 -3.31 12.10 -11.10
N LEU A 114 -4.24 11.37 -10.45
CA LEU A 114 -4.31 9.90 -10.57
C LEU A 114 -4.83 9.50 -11.96
N PRO A 115 -4.00 8.88 -12.83
CA PRO A 115 -4.42 8.45 -14.15
C PRO A 115 -5.55 7.40 -14.08
N GLU A 116 -6.50 7.43 -15.02
CA GLU A 116 -7.63 6.47 -15.07
C GLU A 116 -7.18 5.01 -15.04
N LYS A 117 -6.11 4.68 -15.76
CA LYS A 117 -5.54 3.33 -15.74
C LYS A 117 -5.10 2.92 -14.33
N MET A 118 -4.45 3.81 -13.59
CA MET A 118 -4.03 3.54 -12.22
C MET A 118 -5.23 3.51 -11.26
N GLN A 119 -6.25 4.34 -11.50
CA GLN A 119 -7.49 4.34 -10.73
C GLN A 119 -8.17 2.96 -10.74
N THR A 120 -8.22 2.31 -11.89
CA THR A 120 -8.76 0.94 -12.04
C THR A 120 -7.96 -0.08 -11.19
N GLU A 121 -6.64 0.04 -11.15
CA GLU A 121 -5.79 -0.82 -10.31
C GLU A 121 -6.03 -0.57 -8.82
N VAL A 122 -6.24 0.70 -8.42
CA VAL A 122 -6.57 1.08 -7.05
C VAL A 122 -7.91 0.46 -6.64
N TRP A 123 -8.97 0.59 -7.45
CA TRP A 123 -10.27 -0.02 -7.15
C TRP A 123 -10.19 -1.54 -7.01
N LYS A 124 -9.44 -2.20 -7.90
CA LYS A 124 -9.22 -3.65 -7.81
C LYS A 124 -8.56 -4.04 -6.48
N THR A 125 -7.51 -3.33 -6.10
CA THR A 125 -6.79 -3.61 -4.85
C THR A 125 -7.64 -3.27 -3.63
N LEU A 126 -8.43 -2.19 -3.68
CA LEU A 126 -9.40 -1.84 -2.64
C LEU A 126 -10.43 -2.95 -2.43
N ALA A 127 -11.02 -3.49 -3.51
CA ALA A 127 -11.96 -4.61 -3.41
C ALA A 127 -11.32 -5.84 -2.77
N GLU A 128 -10.08 -6.20 -3.16
CA GLU A 128 -9.33 -7.32 -2.57
C GLU A 128 -9.09 -7.11 -1.07
N LYS A 129 -8.65 -5.92 -0.65
CA LYS A 129 -8.37 -5.61 0.77
C LYS A 129 -9.65 -5.49 1.60
N CYS A 130 -10.71 -4.91 1.05
CA CYS A 130 -12.00 -4.88 1.72
C CYS A 130 -12.55 -6.28 1.97
N LYS A 131 -12.40 -7.22 1.03
CA LYS A 131 -12.75 -8.64 1.23
C LYS A 131 -11.95 -9.29 2.37
N ILE A 132 -10.66 -9.01 2.47
CA ILE A 132 -9.80 -9.52 3.56
C ILE A 132 -10.29 -8.98 4.91
N LEU A 133 -10.59 -7.68 4.98
CA LEU A 133 -11.08 -7.01 6.20
C LEU A 133 -12.48 -7.50 6.59
N GLU A 134 -13.40 -7.61 5.65
CA GLU A 134 -14.74 -8.18 5.85
C GLU A 134 -14.65 -9.55 6.53
N ASN A 135 -13.87 -10.47 5.94
CA ASN A 135 -13.66 -11.80 6.48
C ASN A 135 -12.97 -11.79 7.86
N GLY A 136 -11.99 -10.92 8.02
CA GLY A 136 -11.24 -10.76 9.27
C GLY A 136 -12.10 -10.24 10.42
N PHE A 137 -13.00 -9.30 10.15
CA PHE A 137 -13.95 -8.77 11.14
C PHE A 137 -15.06 -9.78 11.44
N ALA A 138 -15.60 -10.47 10.44
CA ALA A 138 -16.60 -11.52 10.62
C ALA A 138 -16.09 -12.64 11.55
N LYS A 139 -14.86 -13.14 11.31
CA LYS A 139 -14.22 -14.13 12.19
C LYS A 139 -14.08 -13.65 13.64
N ARG A 140 -14.00 -12.34 13.88
CA ARG A 140 -13.91 -11.72 15.22
C ARG A 140 -15.25 -11.29 15.77
N LYS A 141 -16.36 -11.70 15.13
CA LYS A 141 -17.74 -11.37 15.53
C LYS A 141 -18.01 -9.86 15.58
N LYS A 142 -17.32 -9.08 14.75
CA LYS A 142 -17.51 -7.62 14.59
C LYS A 142 -18.37 -7.36 13.36
N ALA A 143 -19.67 -7.61 13.49
CA ALA A 143 -20.62 -7.62 12.38
C ALA A 143 -20.72 -6.26 11.65
N ALA A 144 -20.78 -5.15 12.38
CA ALA A 144 -20.89 -3.81 11.80
C ALA A 144 -19.68 -3.45 10.91
N GLU A 145 -18.48 -3.73 11.39
CA GLU A 145 -17.25 -3.50 10.62
C GLU A 145 -17.17 -4.45 9.41
N ALA A 146 -17.56 -5.72 9.58
CA ALA A 146 -17.60 -6.66 8.46
C ALA A 146 -18.55 -6.16 7.38
N GLN A 147 -19.76 -5.72 7.74
CA GLN A 147 -20.73 -5.16 6.82
C GLN A 147 -20.20 -3.89 6.13
N LYS A 148 -19.57 -2.97 6.86
CA LYS A 148 -18.94 -1.76 6.31
C LYS A 148 -17.97 -2.10 5.18
N TYR A 149 -17.05 -3.05 5.41
CA TYR A 149 -16.08 -3.43 4.39
C TYR A 149 -16.70 -4.26 3.26
N GLY A 150 -17.75 -5.02 3.53
CA GLY A 150 -18.56 -5.68 2.51
C GLY A 150 -19.19 -4.67 1.55
N HIS A 151 -19.84 -3.62 2.06
CA HIS A 151 -20.42 -2.55 1.22
C HIS A 151 -19.34 -1.82 0.38
N LYS A 152 -18.19 -1.49 0.99
CA LYS A 152 -17.06 -0.88 0.25
C LYS A 152 -16.58 -1.77 -0.89
N LYS A 153 -16.42 -3.07 -0.63
CA LYS A 153 -16.03 -4.05 -1.65
C LYS A 153 -16.99 -4.05 -2.83
N GLU A 154 -18.28 -4.13 -2.58
CA GLU A 154 -19.30 -4.15 -3.66
C GLU A 154 -19.30 -2.84 -4.45
N SER A 155 -19.12 -1.69 -3.80
CA SER A 155 -18.99 -0.40 -4.48
C SER A 155 -17.82 -0.38 -5.47
N TYR A 156 -16.63 -0.86 -5.07
CA TYR A 156 -15.48 -0.91 -5.98
C TYR A 156 -15.65 -1.93 -7.11
N LEU A 157 -16.30 -3.08 -6.85
CA LEU A 157 -16.60 -4.05 -7.90
C LEU A 157 -17.60 -3.48 -8.92
N SER A 158 -18.58 -2.70 -8.49
CA SER A 158 -19.52 -2.00 -9.39
C SER A 158 -18.79 -1.02 -10.30
N LEU A 159 -17.88 -0.18 -9.76
CA LEU A 159 -17.06 0.74 -10.56
C LEU A 159 -16.22 0.02 -11.61
N LEU A 160 -15.61 -1.11 -11.23
CA LEU A 160 -14.82 -1.92 -12.16
C LEU A 160 -15.66 -2.51 -13.31
N ASN A 161 -16.91 -2.87 -13.05
CA ASN A 161 -17.81 -3.39 -14.08
C ASN A 161 -18.25 -2.28 -15.04
N GLN A 162 -18.54 -1.07 -14.55
CA GLN A 162 -18.90 0.08 -15.39
C GLN A 162 -17.78 0.41 -16.40
N VAL A 163 -16.51 0.41 -15.96
CA VAL A 163 -15.36 0.65 -16.85
C VAL A 163 -15.27 -0.42 -17.94
N LYS A 164 -15.54 -1.69 -17.62
CA LYS A 164 -15.50 -2.77 -18.63
C LYS A 164 -16.60 -2.65 -19.67
N GLU A 165 -17.76 -2.13 -19.31
CA GLU A 165 -18.89 -1.90 -20.23
C GLU A 165 -18.62 -0.73 -21.17
N THR A 166 -17.92 0.31 -20.68
CA THR A 166 -17.58 1.51 -21.49
C THR A 166 -16.49 1.24 -22.54
N VAL A 167 -15.65 0.21 -22.33
CA VAL A 167 -14.53 -0.15 -23.22
C VAL A 167 -14.94 -1.20 -24.28
N ARG A 168 -16.16 -1.69 -24.23
CA ARG A 168 -16.74 -2.60 -25.24
C ARG A 168 -17.49 -1.83 -26.30
#